data_b48a458b14b1df4e13fb394afcecb272
#
_entry.id   b48a458b14b1df4e13fb394afcecb272
#
_cell.length_a   1.000
_cell.length_b   1.000
_cell.length_c   1.000
_cell.angle_alpha   90.00
_cell.angle_beta   90.00
_cell.angle_gamma   90.00
#
_symmetry.space_group_name_H-M   'P 1'
#
loop_
_entity.id
_entity.type
_entity.pdbx_description
1 polymer ?
#
loop_
_entity_poly.entity_id
_entity_poly.type
_entity_poly.pdbx_seq_one_letter_code
_entity_poly.pdbx_strand_id
1 'polypeptide(L)'
;MEEMEILPQNDGENCILAAGLLVFPFAVRSMLSEAALALEVRINDDSGSVMDSVKLIASDMDGTLLNGKGELDPAFFPLFRKLELRGIRFAAASGRQYDGLLRTFAPVADRMLFIAENGAYAAAGRKEWLLLDMDHETVAGLIAGIRRIEGTCIVLAGRDSAYIEDKQPEFVREARKYYTRCQEVGDLLDVRGDKLLKIAVYDFLGAGENSFPRLKHLEHDFQVAVSGEKWMDISRKGANKGAALELIQRKLGISPEETMVF
;
A
#
# COMPACT_ATOMS: atom_id res chain seq x y z
N MET A 1 28.20 -19.62 31.13
CA MET A 1 26.83 -19.15 31.27
C MET A 1 26.84 -17.69 30.88
N GLU A 2 26.68 -17.42 29.60
CA GLU A 2 26.59 -16.07 29.06
C GLU A 2 25.11 -15.70 28.96
N GLU A 3 24.76 -14.61 29.59
CA GLU A 3 23.44 -14.03 29.56
C GLU A 3 23.17 -13.48 28.14
N MET A 4 22.11 -13.98 27.54
CA MET A 4 21.63 -13.56 26.24
C MET A 4 20.66 -12.38 26.49
N GLU A 5 21.14 -11.15 26.23
CA GLU A 5 20.33 -9.94 26.25
C GLU A 5 19.23 -10.04 25.17
N ILE A 6 18.00 -10.02 25.62
CA ILE A 6 16.81 -9.95 24.74
C ILE A 6 16.64 -8.48 24.35
N LEU A 7 16.90 -8.17 23.07
CA LEU A 7 16.52 -6.88 22.48
C LEU A 7 15.01 -6.80 22.30
N PRO A 8 14.37 -5.63 22.50
CA PRO A 8 12.93 -5.48 22.39
C PRO A 8 12.48 -5.69 20.95
N GLN A 9 11.46 -6.53 20.78
CA GLN A 9 10.73 -6.70 19.53
C GLN A 9 9.99 -5.40 19.19
N ASN A 10 10.26 -4.88 18.01
CA ASN A 10 9.56 -3.73 17.45
C ASN A 10 8.31 -4.26 16.75
N ASP A 11 7.18 -4.22 17.46
CA ASP A 11 5.87 -4.63 16.95
C ASP A 11 5.35 -3.56 15.99
N GLY A 12 5.32 -3.85 14.71
CA GLY A 12 4.72 -2.93 13.74
C GLY A 12 4.96 -3.20 12.26
N GLU A 13 5.64 -4.28 11.89
CA GLU A 13 5.85 -4.59 10.47
C GLU A 13 5.19 -5.94 10.11
N ASN A 14 4.08 -5.86 9.37
CA ASN A 14 3.54 -7.01 8.65
C ASN A 14 4.54 -7.42 7.55
N CYS A 15 5.55 -8.17 7.93
CA CYS A 15 6.51 -8.77 7.02
C CYS A 15 5.82 -9.86 6.21
N ILE A 16 5.72 -9.67 4.90
CA ILE A 16 5.21 -10.68 3.97
C ILE A 16 6.25 -11.80 3.89
N LEU A 17 6.08 -12.85 4.69
CA LEU A 17 6.79 -14.11 4.51
C LEU A 17 6.05 -14.97 3.49
N ALA A 18 6.32 -14.74 2.19
CA ALA A 18 6.04 -15.73 1.17
C ALA A 18 7.31 -16.58 0.99
N ALA A 19 7.18 -17.90 1.14
CA ALA A 19 8.29 -18.84 0.95
C ALA A 19 8.84 -18.69 -0.49
N GLY A 20 10.14 -18.38 -0.60
CA GLY A 20 10.84 -18.25 -1.88
C GLY A 20 11.14 -16.82 -2.33
N LEU A 21 10.73 -15.79 -1.59
CA LEU A 21 11.07 -14.41 -1.92
C LEU A 21 12.47 -14.05 -1.42
N LEU A 22 13.31 -13.48 -2.29
CA LEU A 22 14.58 -12.86 -1.89
C LEU A 22 14.29 -11.53 -1.19
N VAL A 23 14.21 -11.56 0.16
CA VAL A 23 14.07 -10.36 1.00
C VAL A 23 15.44 -9.93 1.45
N PHE A 24 15.87 -8.73 1.11
CA PHE A 24 17.09 -8.14 1.65
C PHE A 24 16.79 -7.41 2.96
N PRO A 25 17.64 -7.56 4.01
CA PRO A 25 17.37 -6.96 5.31
C PRO A 25 17.45 -5.44 5.26
N PHE A 26 16.51 -4.82 5.93
CA PHE A 26 16.28 -3.39 6.03
C PHE A 26 17.22 -2.76 7.05
N ALA A 27 18.08 -1.91 6.61
CA ALA A 27 18.64 -0.81 7.38
C ALA A 27 18.97 0.27 6.37
N VAL A 28 18.20 1.39 6.35
CA VAL A 28 18.83 2.66 6.01
C VAL A 28 17.86 3.83 5.87
N ARG A 29 18.07 4.78 6.67
CA ARG A 29 17.50 6.14 6.72
C ARG A 29 18.37 7.13 5.92
N SER A 30 18.55 6.99 4.64
CA SER A 30 19.14 8.02 3.74
C SER A 30 19.40 7.51 2.31
N MET A 31 18.73 6.49 1.84
CA MET A 31 19.23 5.59 0.78
C MET A 31 18.38 5.56 -0.49
N LEU A 32 17.55 6.55 -0.79
CA LEU A 32 16.97 6.61 -2.16
C LEU A 32 18.07 6.75 -3.22
N SER A 33 19.17 7.46 -2.92
CA SER A 33 20.37 7.49 -3.77
C SER A 33 21.11 6.16 -3.80
N GLU A 34 21.11 5.40 -2.69
CA GLU A 34 21.85 4.13 -2.57
C GLU A 34 21.05 2.94 -3.08
N ALA A 35 19.73 2.88 -2.92
CA ALA A 35 18.90 1.84 -3.55
C ALA A 35 18.86 2.01 -5.08
N ALA A 36 18.73 3.24 -5.57
CA ALA A 36 18.86 3.55 -6.99
C ALA A 36 20.31 3.31 -7.47
N LEU A 37 21.31 3.66 -6.68
CA LEU A 37 22.74 3.43 -6.98
C LEU A 37 23.09 1.95 -6.89
N ALA A 38 22.58 1.21 -5.89
CA ALA A 38 22.77 -0.23 -5.77
C ALA A 38 22.06 -0.99 -6.90
N LEU A 39 20.92 -0.51 -7.34
CA LEU A 39 20.23 -1.02 -8.52
C LEU A 39 21.02 -0.66 -9.80
N GLU A 40 21.56 0.56 -9.93
CA GLU A 40 22.43 0.96 -11.05
C GLU A 40 23.74 0.17 -11.09
N VAL A 41 24.40 -0.04 -9.98
CA VAL A 41 25.64 -0.83 -9.88
C VAL A 41 25.35 -2.29 -10.28
N ARG A 42 24.29 -2.89 -9.79
CA ARG A 42 23.89 -4.26 -10.15
C ARG A 42 23.40 -4.40 -11.58
N ILE A 43 22.81 -3.35 -12.14
CA ILE A 43 22.37 -3.29 -13.53
C ILE A 43 23.56 -3.19 -14.50
N ASN A 44 24.67 -2.60 -14.08
CA ASN A 44 25.86 -2.40 -14.93
C ASN A 44 26.95 -3.48 -14.73
N ASP A 45 26.75 -4.44 -13.81
CA ASP A 45 27.70 -5.54 -13.59
C ASP A 45 27.42 -6.71 -14.55
N ASP A 46 28.29 -6.89 -15.54
CA ASP A 46 28.22 -7.95 -16.56
C ASP A 46 28.60 -9.36 -16.03
N SER A 47 28.83 -9.50 -14.72
CA SER A 47 29.11 -10.80 -14.11
C SER A 47 27.81 -11.50 -13.73
N GLY A 48 27.26 -12.38 -14.55
CA GLY A 48 26.13 -13.32 -14.38
C GLY A 48 25.39 -13.27 -13.03
N SER A 49 24.77 -12.12 -12.74
CA SER A 49 24.31 -11.76 -11.42
C SER A 49 22.84 -12.17 -11.22
N VAL A 50 22.40 -12.22 -9.97
CA VAL A 50 21.02 -12.45 -9.54
C VAL A 50 19.99 -11.60 -10.33
N MET A 51 20.42 -10.45 -10.91
CA MET A 51 19.58 -9.60 -11.76
C MET A 51 19.20 -10.20 -13.11
N ASP A 52 19.95 -11.19 -13.63
CA ASP A 52 19.61 -11.82 -14.92
C ASP A 52 18.36 -12.70 -14.83
N SER A 53 18.02 -13.15 -13.62
CA SER A 53 16.81 -13.93 -13.36
C SER A 53 15.60 -13.04 -12.98
N VAL A 54 15.80 -11.78 -12.58
CA VAL A 54 14.71 -10.90 -12.10
C VAL A 54 13.88 -10.40 -13.28
N LYS A 55 12.57 -10.64 -13.22
CA LYS A 55 11.58 -10.20 -14.23
C LYS A 55 10.56 -9.20 -13.66
N LEU A 56 10.42 -9.16 -12.34
CA LEU A 56 9.50 -8.26 -11.65
C LEU A 56 10.17 -7.63 -10.44
N ILE A 57 10.03 -6.33 -10.31
CA ILE A 57 10.38 -5.59 -9.09
C ILE A 57 9.09 -5.02 -8.52
N ALA A 58 8.83 -5.27 -7.24
CA ALA A 58 7.74 -4.67 -6.48
C ALA A 58 8.32 -3.82 -5.35
N SER A 59 7.89 -2.59 -5.23
CA SER A 59 8.37 -1.68 -4.18
C SER A 59 7.22 -1.07 -3.40
N ASP A 60 7.35 -1.05 -2.07
CA ASP A 60 6.54 -0.16 -1.25
C ASP A 60 6.85 1.30 -1.58
N MET A 61 5.92 2.18 -1.24
CA MET A 61 6.01 3.60 -1.54
C MET A 61 6.57 4.39 -0.35
N ASP A 62 5.86 4.39 0.75
CA ASP A 62 6.14 5.24 1.90
C ASP A 62 7.30 4.67 2.73
N GLY A 63 8.37 5.47 2.88
CA GLY A 63 9.59 5.02 3.57
C GLY A 63 10.51 4.10 2.75
N THR A 64 10.15 3.78 1.50
CA THR A 64 10.95 2.94 0.60
C THR A 64 11.27 3.69 -0.70
N LEU A 65 10.27 3.92 -1.57
CA LEU A 65 10.46 4.58 -2.86
C LEU A 65 10.32 6.11 -2.76
N LEU A 66 9.53 6.58 -1.81
CA LEU A 66 9.34 8.00 -1.55
C LEU A 66 10.26 8.48 -0.42
N ASN A 67 10.73 9.72 -0.54
CA ASN A 67 11.49 10.36 0.52
C ASN A 67 10.59 10.73 1.73
N GLY A 68 11.19 11.23 2.83
CA GLY A 68 10.46 11.61 4.04
C GLY A 68 9.44 12.75 3.85
N LYS A 69 9.38 13.38 2.66
CA LYS A 69 8.35 14.36 2.27
C LYS A 69 7.24 13.74 1.43
N GLY A 70 7.33 12.44 1.13
CA GLY A 70 6.38 11.73 0.27
C GLY A 70 6.58 12.00 -1.22
N GLU A 71 7.77 12.43 -1.64
CA GLU A 71 8.11 12.78 -3.02
C GLU A 71 8.94 11.66 -3.66
N LEU A 72 8.66 11.37 -4.94
CA LEU A 72 9.44 10.46 -5.77
C LEU A 72 10.68 11.18 -6.31
N ASP A 73 11.85 10.56 -6.18
CA ASP A 73 13.07 11.08 -6.81
C ASP A 73 12.93 11.03 -8.34
N PRO A 74 13.16 12.14 -9.05
CA PRO A 74 13.13 12.17 -10.52
C PRO A 74 14.09 11.18 -11.18
N ALA A 75 15.17 10.75 -10.50
CA ALA A 75 16.08 9.71 -10.97
C ALA A 75 15.40 8.34 -11.16
N PHE A 76 14.23 8.13 -10.58
CA PHE A 76 13.41 6.94 -10.82
C PHE A 76 13.07 6.75 -12.30
N PHE A 77 12.72 7.81 -13.03
CA PHE A 77 12.24 7.68 -14.41
C PHE A 77 13.31 7.17 -15.39
N PRO A 78 14.55 7.69 -15.41
CA PRO A 78 15.60 7.09 -16.22
C PRO A 78 15.95 5.65 -15.77
N LEU A 79 15.89 5.35 -14.46
CA LEU A 79 16.09 3.99 -13.96
C LEU A 79 14.98 3.04 -14.45
N PHE A 80 13.71 3.44 -14.33
CA PHE A 80 12.56 2.67 -14.84
C PHE A 80 12.74 2.34 -16.32
N ARG A 81 13.23 3.29 -17.12
CA ARG A 81 13.50 3.05 -18.55
C ARG A 81 14.58 2.00 -18.79
N LYS A 82 15.64 1.96 -17.97
CA LYS A 82 16.66 0.91 -18.01
C LYS A 82 16.07 -0.48 -17.67
N LEU A 83 15.18 -0.55 -16.69
CA LEU A 83 14.47 -1.78 -16.33
C LEU A 83 13.61 -2.28 -17.50
N GLU A 84 12.83 -1.40 -18.13
CA GLU A 84 12.02 -1.74 -19.31
C GLU A 84 12.85 -2.32 -20.46
N LEU A 85 14.01 -1.72 -20.75
CA LEU A 85 14.91 -2.19 -21.81
C LEU A 85 15.47 -3.61 -21.55
N ARG A 86 15.50 -4.02 -20.27
CA ARG A 86 15.86 -5.38 -19.85
C ARG A 86 14.66 -6.32 -19.72
N GLY A 87 13.47 -5.87 -20.05
CA GLY A 87 12.24 -6.64 -19.90
C GLY A 87 11.76 -6.81 -18.45
N ILE A 88 12.35 -6.07 -17.50
CA ILE A 88 11.96 -6.12 -16.09
C ILE A 88 10.73 -5.24 -15.86
N ARG A 89 9.68 -5.82 -15.29
CA ARG A 89 8.46 -5.12 -14.89
C ARG A 89 8.63 -4.44 -13.55
N PHE A 90 7.90 -3.33 -13.33
CA PHE A 90 7.92 -2.62 -12.05
C PHE A 90 6.49 -2.46 -11.52
N ALA A 91 6.29 -2.82 -10.25
CA ALA A 91 5.05 -2.68 -9.50
C ALA A 91 5.23 -1.72 -8.32
N ALA A 92 4.43 -0.67 -8.25
CA ALA A 92 4.30 0.15 -7.05
C ALA A 92 3.21 -0.43 -6.16
N ALA A 93 3.52 -0.73 -4.88
CA ALA A 93 2.61 -1.33 -3.91
C ALA A 93 2.38 -0.38 -2.73
N SER A 94 1.14 0.05 -2.48
CA SER A 94 0.85 1.07 -1.48
C SER A 94 -0.55 0.93 -0.88
N GLY A 95 -0.74 1.51 0.33
CA GLY A 95 -2.06 1.78 0.89
C GLY A 95 -2.76 3.00 0.28
N ARG A 96 -2.05 3.75 -0.58
CA ARG A 96 -2.58 4.96 -1.23
C ARG A 96 -3.64 4.63 -2.27
N GLN A 97 -4.48 5.63 -2.57
CA GLN A 97 -5.45 5.58 -3.64
C GLN A 97 -4.77 5.40 -5.01
N TYR A 98 -5.36 4.57 -5.87
CA TYR A 98 -4.82 4.28 -7.21
C TYR A 98 -4.60 5.56 -8.04
N ASP A 99 -5.54 6.53 -7.99
CA ASP A 99 -5.39 7.82 -8.68
C ASP A 99 -4.15 8.61 -8.21
N GLY A 100 -3.82 8.52 -6.92
CA GLY A 100 -2.59 9.10 -6.37
C GLY A 100 -1.33 8.45 -6.95
N LEU A 101 -1.33 7.13 -7.10
CA LEU A 101 -0.22 6.41 -7.72
C LEU A 101 -0.08 6.79 -9.21
N LEU A 102 -1.19 6.85 -9.95
CA LEU A 102 -1.15 7.30 -11.35
C LEU A 102 -0.55 8.70 -11.51
N ARG A 103 -0.84 9.61 -10.58
CA ARG A 103 -0.27 10.98 -10.60
C ARG A 103 1.22 10.97 -10.29
N THR A 104 1.64 10.22 -9.27
CA THR A 104 3.04 10.10 -8.87
C THR A 104 3.90 9.58 -10.02
N PHE A 105 3.39 8.61 -10.78
CA PHE A 105 4.11 7.97 -11.88
C PHE A 105 3.64 8.42 -13.26
N ALA A 106 3.00 9.59 -13.38
CA ALA A 106 2.35 10.06 -14.61
C ALA A 106 3.16 9.85 -15.91
N PRO A 107 4.50 10.08 -15.97
CA PRO A 107 5.28 9.89 -17.19
C PRO A 107 5.41 8.44 -17.65
N VAL A 108 5.16 7.46 -16.78
CA VAL A 108 5.38 6.03 -17.04
C VAL A 108 4.18 5.15 -16.62
N ALA A 109 3.12 5.76 -16.09
CA ALA A 109 1.99 5.05 -15.46
C ALA A 109 1.35 3.99 -16.35
N ASP A 110 1.21 4.23 -17.65
CA ASP A 110 0.58 3.27 -18.57
C ASP A 110 1.41 1.97 -18.78
N ARG A 111 2.67 1.95 -18.32
CA ARG A 111 3.61 0.84 -18.46
C ARG A 111 3.94 0.14 -17.15
N MET A 112 3.44 0.69 -16.03
CA MET A 112 3.66 0.17 -14.67
C MET A 112 2.57 -0.79 -14.24
N LEU A 113 2.89 -1.54 -13.20
CA LEU A 113 1.94 -2.32 -12.41
C LEU A 113 1.66 -1.57 -11.10
N PHE A 114 0.42 -1.64 -10.64
CA PHE A 114 0.00 -0.98 -9.42
C PHE A 114 -0.72 -1.94 -8.50
N ILE A 115 -0.38 -1.88 -7.22
CA ILE A 115 -1.11 -2.47 -6.11
C ILE A 115 -1.48 -1.29 -5.21
N ALA A 116 -2.77 -0.97 -5.15
CA ALA A 116 -3.32 0.16 -4.42
C ALA A 116 -4.25 -0.31 -3.29
N GLU A 117 -4.64 0.60 -2.40
CA GLU A 117 -5.56 0.36 -1.29
C GLU A 117 -5.17 -0.89 -0.49
N ASN A 118 -3.87 -1.01 -0.14
CA ASN A 118 -3.30 -2.17 0.56
C ASN A 118 -3.52 -3.53 -0.12
N GLY A 119 -3.73 -3.55 -1.45
CA GLY A 119 -3.95 -4.77 -2.22
C GLY A 119 -5.43 -5.08 -2.50
N ALA A 120 -6.36 -4.21 -2.11
CA ALA A 120 -7.75 -4.32 -2.54
C ALA A 120 -7.94 -4.01 -4.03
N TYR A 121 -6.98 -3.31 -4.64
CA TYR A 121 -6.99 -2.98 -6.06
C TYR A 121 -5.63 -3.26 -6.71
N ALA A 122 -5.64 -3.86 -7.91
CA ALA A 122 -4.43 -3.98 -8.72
C ALA A 122 -4.73 -3.72 -10.20
N ALA A 123 -3.77 -3.11 -10.89
CA ALA A 123 -3.89 -2.74 -12.30
C ALA A 123 -2.55 -2.84 -13.04
N ALA A 124 -2.62 -3.08 -14.37
CA ALA A 124 -1.51 -2.90 -15.29
C ALA A 124 -1.80 -1.65 -16.14
N GLY A 125 -1.03 -0.60 -15.93
CA GLY A 125 -1.38 0.71 -16.42
C GLY A 125 -2.79 1.08 -15.96
N ARG A 126 -3.70 1.32 -16.91
CA ARG A 126 -5.11 1.63 -16.64
C ARG A 126 -6.04 0.42 -16.69
N LYS A 127 -5.53 -0.77 -16.94
CA LYS A 127 -6.31 -2.01 -17.00
C LYS A 127 -6.42 -2.65 -15.63
N GLU A 128 -7.62 -2.68 -15.08
CA GLU A 128 -7.91 -3.37 -13.83
C GLU A 128 -7.64 -4.87 -13.92
N TRP A 129 -6.95 -5.41 -12.92
CA TRP A 129 -6.64 -6.83 -12.78
C TRP A 129 -7.23 -7.46 -11.54
N LEU A 130 -7.43 -6.68 -10.48
CA LEU A 130 -8.01 -7.09 -9.22
C LEU A 130 -8.86 -5.95 -8.66
N LEU A 131 -10.02 -6.28 -8.15
CA LEU A 131 -10.87 -5.40 -7.36
C LEU A 131 -11.56 -6.24 -6.28
N LEU A 132 -11.25 -5.96 -5.03
CA LEU A 132 -11.82 -6.61 -3.86
C LEU A 132 -12.68 -5.59 -3.12
N ASP A 133 -13.92 -5.46 -3.53
CA ASP A 133 -14.89 -4.58 -2.89
C ASP A 133 -15.65 -5.26 -1.75
N MET A 134 -16.22 -4.45 -0.89
CA MET A 134 -17.21 -4.82 0.12
C MET A 134 -18.60 -4.36 -0.33
N ASP A 135 -19.61 -5.15 -0.03
CA ASP A 135 -20.98 -4.75 -0.29
C ASP A 135 -21.47 -3.63 0.64
N HIS A 136 -22.51 -2.92 0.23
CA HIS A 136 -23.03 -1.76 0.97
C HIS A 136 -23.57 -2.12 2.35
N GLU A 137 -24.15 -3.30 2.54
CA GLU A 137 -24.69 -3.72 3.84
C GLU A 137 -23.56 -3.96 4.84
N THR A 138 -22.51 -4.67 4.41
CA THR A 138 -21.27 -4.86 5.18
C THR A 138 -20.66 -3.51 5.58
N VAL A 139 -20.47 -2.60 4.62
CA VAL A 139 -19.91 -1.27 4.87
C VAL A 139 -20.78 -0.46 5.83
N ALA A 140 -22.10 -0.50 5.69
CA ALA A 140 -23.01 0.20 6.59
C ALA A 140 -22.90 -0.30 8.03
N GLY A 141 -22.78 -1.62 8.22
CA GLY A 141 -22.55 -2.22 9.54
C GLY A 141 -21.24 -1.77 10.17
N LEU A 142 -20.15 -1.74 9.39
CA LEU A 142 -18.85 -1.26 9.85
C LEU A 142 -18.88 0.21 10.22
N ILE A 143 -19.45 1.08 9.37
CA ILE A 143 -19.61 2.52 9.63
C ILE A 143 -20.39 2.74 10.93
N ALA A 144 -21.51 2.04 11.11
CA ALA A 144 -22.32 2.14 12.33
C ALA A 144 -21.56 1.72 13.59
N GLY A 145 -20.67 0.74 13.48
CA GLY A 145 -19.76 0.32 14.57
C GLY A 145 -18.72 1.38 14.90
N ILE A 146 -18.06 1.92 13.89
CA ILE A 146 -16.97 2.91 14.03
C ILE A 146 -17.52 4.23 14.58
N ARG A 147 -18.67 4.71 14.12
CA ARG A 147 -19.31 5.94 14.62
C ARG A 147 -19.60 5.94 16.13
N ARG A 148 -19.56 4.77 16.79
CA ARG A 148 -19.72 4.65 18.26
C ARG A 148 -18.41 4.84 19.03
N ILE A 149 -17.29 4.90 18.31
CA ILE A 149 -15.98 5.06 18.93
C ILE A 149 -15.66 6.55 18.96
N GLU A 150 -15.54 7.09 20.18
CA GLU A 150 -15.19 8.50 20.37
C GLU A 150 -13.81 8.81 19.77
N GLY A 151 -13.69 10.00 19.17
CA GLY A 151 -12.44 10.48 18.60
C GLY A 151 -12.12 9.90 17.23
N THR A 152 -13.05 9.21 16.56
CA THR A 152 -12.83 8.67 15.23
C THR A 152 -13.55 9.45 14.13
N CYS A 153 -12.92 9.54 12.96
CA CYS A 153 -13.50 9.98 11.70
C CYS A 153 -13.26 8.93 10.62
N ILE A 154 -14.07 8.92 9.57
CA ILE A 154 -14.05 7.87 8.54
C ILE A 154 -13.72 8.45 7.18
N VAL A 155 -12.77 7.78 6.48
CA VAL A 155 -12.64 7.87 5.03
C VAL A 155 -13.15 6.57 4.43
N LEU A 156 -14.22 6.64 3.63
CA LEU A 156 -14.71 5.53 2.85
C LEU A 156 -14.02 5.56 1.48
N ALA A 157 -13.07 4.67 1.27
CA ALA A 157 -12.29 4.61 0.03
C ALA A 157 -13.02 3.73 -1.00
N GLY A 158 -13.46 4.34 -2.07
CA GLY A 158 -13.98 3.68 -3.25
C GLY A 158 -12.95 3.61 -4.37
N ARG A 159 -13.28 2.87 -5.42
CA ARG A 159 -12.47 2.75 -6.65
C ARG A 159 -12.31 4.09 -7.35
N ASP A 160 -13.39 4.87 -7.44
CA ASP A 160 -13.46 6.10 -8.21
C ASP A 160 -13.18 7.35 -7.37
N SER A 161 -13.48 7.31 -6.07
CA SER A 161 -13.23 8.41 -5.13
C SER A 161 -13.12 7.90 -3.69
N ALA A 162 -12.55 8.71 -2.81
CA ALA A 162 -12.76 8.60 -1.38
C ALA A 162 -13.90 9.55 -0.96
N TYR A 163 -14.55 9.24 0.15
CA TYR A 163 -15.68 9.97 0.69
C TYR A 163 -15.47 10.23 2.17
N ILE A 164 -15.75 11.46 2.59
CA ILE A 164 -15.73 11.88 4.00
C ILE A 164 -17.01 12.63 4.35
N GLU A 165 -17.49 12.47 5.58
CA GLU A 165 -18.63 13.22 6.11
C GLU A 165 -18.24 14.22 7.19
N ASP A 166 -17.16 13.92 7.92
CA ASP A 166 -16.63 14.78 8.96
C ASP A 166 -15.91 15.99 8.38
N LYS A 167 -16.16 17.16 9.01
CA LYS A 167 -15.62 18.45 8.57
C LYS A 167 -14.52 18.99 9.49
N GLN A 168 -14.01 18.19 10.42
CA GLN A 168 -12.94 18.62 11.33
C GLN A 168 -11.68 18.98 10.51
N PRO A 169 -11.13 20.21 10.63
CA PRO A 169 -10.09 20.69 9.73
C PRO A 169 -8.82 19.84 9.73
N GLU A 170 -8.45 19.28 10.88
CA GLU A 170 -7.30 18.38 10.99
C GLU A 170 -7.54 17.10 10.19
N PHE A 171 -8.67 16.45 10.41
CA PHE A 171 -9.04 15.23 9.69
C PHE A 171 -9.10 15.45 8.16
N VAL A 172 -9.81 16.51 7.72
CA VAL A 172 -9.93 16.82 6.28
C VAL A 172 -8.55 17.05 5.65
N ARG A 173 -7.65 17.74 6.34
CA ARG A 173 -6.28 17.97 5.87
C ARG A 173 -5.52 16.65 5.77
N GLU A 174 -5.62 15.79 6.78
CA GLU A 174 -4.95 14.49 6.78
C GLU A 174 -5.51 13.55 5.69
N ALA A 175 -6.84 13.47 5.55
CA ALA A 175 -7.48 12.67 4.50
C ALA A 175 -7.00 13.09 3.09
N ARG A 176 -6.94 14.39 2.82
CA ARG A 176 -6.51 14.92 1.51
C ARG A 176 -5.02 14.73 1.18
N LYS A 177 -4.18 14.38 2.16
CA LYS A 177 -2.78 13.98 1.89
C LYS A 177 -2.69 12.63 1.17
N TYR A 178 -3.59 11.69 1.53
CA TYR A 178 -3.56 10.33 1.02
C TYR A 178 -4.56 10.07 -0.10
N TYR A 179 -5.67 10.84 -0.12
CA TYR A 179 -6.76 10.68 -1.08
C TYR A 179 -6.86 11.89 -1.98
N THR A 180 -6.28 11.77 -3.19
CA THR A 180 -6.26 12.85 -4.20
C THR A 180 -7.64 13.13 -4.78
N ARG A 181 -8.48 12.09 -4.86
CA ARG A 181 -9.93 12.22 -5.13
C ARG A 181 -10.66 11.98 -3.82
N CYS A 182 -11.12 13.07 -3.20
CA CYS A 182 -11.83 13.04 -1.92
C CYS A 182 -13.05 13.97 -1.98
N GLN A 183 -14.24 13.38 -1.86
CA GLN A 183 -15.53 14.08 -1.88
C GLN A 183 -16.08 14.21 -0.47
N GLU A 184 -16.62 15.38 -0.14
CA GLU A 184 -17.39 15.60 1.08
C GLU A 184 -18.86 15.23 0.79
N VAL A 185 -19.43 14.36 1.63
CA VAL A 185 -20.82 13.92 1.54
C VAL A 185 -21.59 14.26 2.82
N GLY A 186 -22.89 14.24 2.75
CA GLY A 186 -23.76 14.47 3.92
C GLY A 186 -23.78 13.27 4.87
N ASP A 187 -23.79 12.07 4.32
CA ASP A 187 -23.75 10.79 5.04
C ASP A 187 -23.00 9.76 4.17
N LEU A 188 -22.05 9.06 4.73
CA LEU A 188 -21.32 7.99 4.05
C LEU A 188 -22.24 6.84 3.62
N LEU A 189 -23.36 6.65 4.31
CA LEU A 189 -24.35 5.64 3.98
C LEU A 189 -25.10 5.95 2.68
N ASP A 190 -25.06 7.18 2.19
CA ASP A 190 -25.69 7.61 0.93
C ASP A 190 -24.78 7.42 -0.30
N VAL A 191 -23.52 7.06 -0.10
CA VAL A 191 -22.60 6.80 -1.21
C VAL A 191 -23.11 5.63 -2.04
N ARG A 192 -23.36 5.87 -3.33
CA ARG A 192 -23.86 4.88 -4.31
C ARG A 192 -23.04 4.94 -5.59
N GLY A 193 -23.03 3.84 -6.32
CA GLY A 193 -22.47 3.77 -7.67
C GLY A 193 -20.95 3.58 -7.71
N ASP A 194 -20.26 3.59 -6.57
CA ASP A 194 -18.83 3.26 -6.48
C ASP A 194 -18.62 1.87 -5.86
N LYS A 195 -17.47 1.28 -6.14
CA LYS A 195 -16.99 0.03 -5.54
C LYS A 195 -16.20 0.34 -4.29
N LEU A 196 -16.68 -0.06 -3.13
CA LEU A 196 -16.13 0.30 -1.83
C LEU A 196 -15.00 -0.67 -1.44
N LEU A 197 -13.77 -0.18 -1.38
CA LEU A 197 -12.57 -1.01 -1.25
C LEU A 197 -12.07 -1.09 0.19
N LYS A 198 -12.16 0.03 0.93
CA LYS A 198 -11.55 0.16 2.24
C LYS A 198 -12.28 1.21 3.08
N ILE A 199 -12.34 0.98 4.38
CA ILE A 199 -12.67 1.99 5.38
C ILE A 199 -11.37 2.34 6.10
N ALA A 200 -10.92 3.59 6.00
CA ALA A 200 -9.82 4.10 6.79
C ALA A 200 -10.37 4.91 7.96
N VAL A 201 -10.00 4.53 9.16
CA VAL A 201 -10.39 5.19 10.41
C VAL A 201 -9.27 6.12 10.84
N TYR A 202 -9.55 7.41 10.90
CA TYR A 202 -8.67 8.38 11.53
C TYR A 202 -9.07 8.52 12.99
N ASP A 203 -8.13 8.35 13.89
CA ASP A 203 -8.35 8.32 15.32
C ASP A 203 -7.51 9.40 16.01
N PHE A 204 -8.15 10.41 16.56
CA PHE A 204 -7.50 11.50 17.26
C PHE A 204 -6.80 11.04 18.55
N LEU A 205 -7.25 9.92 19.13
CA LEU A 205 -6.75 9.37 20.39
C LEU A 205 -5.66 8.29 20.16
N GLY A 206 -5.33 7.99 18.90
CA GLY A 206 -4.37 6.95 18.54
C GLY A 206 -5.03 5.64 18.14
N ALA A 207 -4.79 5.22 16.89
CA ALA A 207 -5.45 4.04 16.33
C ALA A 207 -5.13 2.75 17.10
N GLY A 208 -3.86 2.58 17.52
CA GLY A 208 -3.43 1.40 18.28
C GLY A 208 -4.04 1.26 19.66
N GLU A 209 -4.34 2.38 20.31
CA GLU A 209 -4.80 2.42 21.72
C GLU A 209 -6.31 2.59 21.84
N ASN A 210 -6.96 3.19 20.85
CA ASN A 210 -8.39 3.50 20.94
C ASN A 210 -9.23 2.63 19.97
N SER A 211 -9.13 2.84 18.67
CA SER A 211 -10.03 2.17 17.70
C SER A 211 -9.66 0.70 17.47
N PHE A 212 -8.38 0.36 17.32
CA PHE A 212 -7.96 -1.01 17.03
C PHE A 212 -8.40 -2.02 18.10
N PRO A 213 -8.20 -1.81 19.43
CA PRO A 213 -8.65 -2.78 20.43
C PRO A 213 -10.16 -3.03 20.39
N ARG A 214 -10.96 -2.03 19.99
CA ARG A 214 -12.42 -2.11 19.91
C ARG A 214 -12.89 -2.84 18.66
N LEU A 215 -12.10 -2.79 17.57
CA LEU A 215 -12.43 -3.33 16.26
C LEU A 215 -11.61 -4.58 15.90
N LYS A 216 -10.66 -4.99 16.75
CA LYS A 216 -9.82 -6.17 16.53
C LYS A 216 -10.62 -7.47 16.29
N HIS A 217 -11.80 -7.59 16.89
CA HIS A 217 -12.66 -8.74 16.66
C HIS A 217 -13.07 -8.92 15.19
N LEU A 218 -13.02 -7.85 14.40
CA LEU A 218 -13.30 -7.86 12.96
C LEU A 218 -12.22 -8.59 12.15
N GLU A 219 -11.02 -8.85 12.72
CA GLU A 219 -9.94 -9.59 12.02
C GLU A 219 -10.36 -11.01 11.61
N HIS A 220 -11.43 -11.56 12.19
CA HIS A 220 -11.98 -12.83 11.76
C HIS A 220 -12.51 -12.76 10.32
N ASP A 221 -13.23 -11.70 9.97
CA ASP A 221 -13.97 -11.60 8.70
C ASP A 221 -13.36 -10.58 7.72
N PHE A 222 -12.50 -9.69 8.21
CA PHE A 222 -11.90 -8.60 7.46
C PHE A 222 -10.37 -8.60 7.60
N GLN A 223 -9.72 -7.87 6.69
CA GLN A 223 -8.35 -7.43 6.87
C GLN A 223 -8.38 -6.14 7.68
N VAL A 224 -7.88 -6.18 8.91
CA VAL A 224 -7.77 -5.03 9.81
C VAL A 224 -6.30 -4.78 10.07
N ALA A 225 -5.85 -3.53 9.91
CA ALA A 225 -4.45 -3.17 10.13
C ALA A 225 -4.32 -1.75 10.66
N VAL A 226 -3.47 -1.55 11.66
CA VAL A 226 -2.99 -0.21 12.05
C VAL A 226 -1.97 0.21 11.00
N SER A 227 -2.28 1.26 10.25
CA SER A 227 -1.48 1.77 9.13
C SER A 227 -0.69 3.04 9.46
N GLY A 228 -0.80 3.52 10.69
CA GLY A 228 -0.08 4.67 11.21
C GLY A 228 -0.53 4.99 12.64
N GLU A 229 0.14 5.95 13.29
CA GLU A 229 -0.17 6.34 14.67
C GLU A 229 -1.67 6.66 14.85
N LYS A 230 -2.27 7.39 13.90
CA LYS A 230 -3.68 7.81 13.91
C LYS A 230 -4.53 7.06 12.89
N TRP A 231 -4.01 6.08 12.17
CA TRP A 231 -4.72 5.45 11.08
C TRP A 231 -4.87 3.95 11.26
N MET A 232 -6.06 3.44 10.98
CA MET A 232 -6.37 2.03 10.90
C MET A 232 -7.23 1.78 9.65
N ASP A 233 -6.93 0.70 8.94
CA ASP A 233 -7.63 0.31 7.73
C ASP A 233 -8.44 -0.97 7.95
N ILE A 234 -9.66 -1.01 7.41
CA ILE A 234 -10.52 -2.19 7.33
C ILE A 234 -10.86 -2.42 5.87
N SER A 235 -10.55 -3.59 5.36
CA SER A 235 -10.85 -4.00 3.99
C SER A 235 -11.32 -5.45 3.94
N ARG A 236 -11.74 -5.90 2.76
CA ARG A 236 -12.15 -7.29 2.54
C ARG A 236 -11.04 -8.25 2.95
N LYS A 237 -11.41 -9.38 3.57
CA LYS A 237 -10.47 -10.45 3.93
C LYS A 237 -9.66 -10.88 2.71
N GLY A 238 -8.33 -10.97 2.89
CA GLY A 238 -7.40 -11.30 1.82
C GLY A 238 -6.91 -10.11 0.98
N ALA A 239 -7.45 -8.90 1.20
CA ALA A 239 -6.90 -7.68 0.59
C ALA A 239 -5.58 -7.32 1.28
N ASN A 240 -4.47 -7.78 0.70
CA ASN A 240 -3.11 -7.42 1.13
C ASN A 240 -2.17 -7.36 -0.06
N LYS A 241 -1.07 -6.62 0.09
CA LYS A 241 -0.10 -6.39 -0.99
C LYS A 241 0.51 -7.68 -1.53
N GLY A 242 0.74 -8.68 -0.65
CA GLY A 242 1.31 -9.98 -1.03
C GLY A 242 0.38 -10.79 -1.91
N ALA A 243 -0.89 -10.93 -1.54
CA ALA A 243 -1.89 -11.64 -2.34
C ALA A 243 -2.10 -10.96 -3.70
N ALA A 244 -2.08 -9.62 -3.75
CA ALA A 244 -2.17 -8.88 -5.00
C ALA A 244 -0.91 -9.07 -5.86
N LEU A 245 0.28 -9.10 -5.26
CA LEU A 245 1.54 -9.39 -5.96
C LEU A 245 1.54 -10.81 -6.55
N GLU A 246 1.11 -11.79 -5.77
CA GLU A 246 0.98 -13.19 -6.23
C GLU A 246 0.02 -13.30 -7.43
N LEU A 247 -1.09 -12.57 -7.42
CA LEU A 247 -1.99 -12.51 -8.58
C LEU A 247 -1.29 -11.91 -9.81
N ILE A 248 -0.50 -10.84 -9.63
CA ILE A 248 0.28 -10.22 -10.70
C ILE A 248 1.29 -11.23 -11.26
N GLN A 249 2.04 -11.92 -10.41
CA GLN A 249 2.99 -12.97 -10.79
C GLN A 249 2.33 -14.05 -11.64
N ARG A 250 1.21 -14.60 -11.16
CA ARG A 250 0.43 -15.60 -11.92
C ARG A 250 -0.04 -15.08 -13.29
N LYS A 251 -0.53 -13.85 -13.36
CA LYS A 251 -0.97 -13.24 -14.64
C LYS A 251 0.17 -13.02 -15.63
N LEU A 252 1.38 -12.80 -15.14
CA LEU A 252 2.57 -12.57 -15.97
C LEU A 252 3.38 -13.85 -16.24
N GLY A 253 3.09 -14.95 -15.53
CA GLY A 253 3.90 -16.17 -15.59
C GLY A 253 5.30 -15.96 -15.01
N ILE A 254 5.42 -15.10 -13.98
CA ILE A 254 6.67 -14.78 -13.27
C ILE A 254 6.64 -15.50 -11.93
N SER A 255 7.73 -16.19 -11.58
CA SER A 255 7.84 -16.90 -10.31
C SER A 255 8.26 -15.97 -9.17
N PRO A 256 8.08 -16.39 -7.90
CA PRO A 256 8.60 -15.63 -6.74
C PRO A 256 10.11 -15.43 -6.80
N GLU A 257 10.87 -16.41 -7.30
CA GLU A 257 12.34 -16.37 -7.42
C GLU A 257 12.79 -15.36 -8.50
N GLU A 258 11.92 -15.03 -9.45
CA GLU A 258 12.12 -14.02 -10.49
C GLU A 258 11.59 -12.63 -10.06
N THR A 259 11.15 -12.50 -8.79
CA THR A 259 10.56 -11.26 -8.23
C THR A 259 11.43 -10.71 -7.12
N MET A 260 11.78 -9.44 -7.22
CA MET A 260 12.48 -8.69 -6.16
C MET A 260 11.49 -7.75 -5.48
N VAL A 261 11.54 -7.67 -4.13
CA VAL A 261 10.64 -6.83 -3.33
C VAL A 261 11.45 -5.90 -2.42
N PHE A 262 11.03 -4.64 -2.35
CA PHE A 262 11.58 -3.61 -1.48
C PHE A 262 10.50 -3.05 -0.56
#